data_5ee05c39ed9e0c46fb2f6a7314549ed5
#
_entry.id   5ee05c39ed9e0c46fb2f6a7314549ed5
#
_cell.length_a   1.000
_cell.length_b   1.000
_cell.length_c   1.000
_cell.angle_alpha   90.00
_cell.angle_beta   90.00
_cell.angle_gamma   90.00
#
_symmetry.space_group_name_H-M   'P 1'
#
loop_
_entity.id
_entity.type
_entity.pdbx_description
1 polymer ?
#
loop_
_entity_poly.entity_id
_entity_poly.type
_entity_poly.pdbx_seq_one_letter_code
_entity_poly.pdbx_strand_id
1 'polypeptide(L)'
;MRSTFKTVFYVNGSKERNGIVPIMGRVTINGTIAQFSCKLSVTKAIWDAKGNRAKGRSKEANEVNFALDNIKAQIAKHYQRLSDREAFVTAEMVRNAYQGIGTEYETLLRAFDKENAAFAQRVGKDRAVRTYRKYLTVRKYVAEFIKFQYKRSDMSMNELTEEFIRDFCLYLKNVIGLT
;
A
#
# COMPACT_ATOMS: atom_id res chain seq x y z
N MET A 1 -4.50 18.18 0.20
CA MET A 1 -5.22 17.28 1.13
C MET A 1 -4.25 16.82 2.20
N ARG A 2 -4.61 16.90 3.48
CA ARG A 2 -3.72 16.46 4.56
C ARG A 2 -3.72 14.92 4.57
N SER A 3 -2.56 14.30 4.39
CA SER A 3 -2.41 12.84 4.48
C SER A 3 -2.75 12.38 5.91
N THR A 4 -3.65 11.42 6.05
CA THR A 4 -3.99 10.83 7.36
C THR A 4 -3.22 9.54 7.55
N PHE A 5 -2.36 9.48 8.55
CA PHE A 5 -1.65 8.27 8.96
C PHE A 5 -1.91 7.99 10.43
N LYS A 6 -2.43 6.81 10.74
CA LYS A 6 -2.73 6.39 12.11
C LYS A 6 -2.43 4.91 12.31
N THR A 7 -1.75 4.58 13.41
CA THR A 7 -1.55 3.21 13.88
C THR A 7 -2.23 3.06 15.24
N VAL A 8 -3.08 2.05 15.39
CA VAL A 8 -3.75 1.70 16.65
C VAL A 8 -3.58 0.23 16.94
N PHE A 9 -3.59 -0.12 18.25
CA PHE A 9 -3.54 -1.50 18.72
C PHE A 9 -4.84 -1.87 19.43
N TYR A 10 -5.23 -3.13 19.33
CA TYR A 10 -6.42 -3.66 19.99
C TYR A 10 -6.24 -5.15 20.26
N VAL A 11 -7.01 -5.70 21.18
CA VAL A 11 -6.98 -7.13 21.47
C VAL A 11 -8.08 -7.90 20.73
N ASN A 12 -7.77 -9.11 20.31
CA ASN A 12 -8.75 -9.99 19.69
C ASN A 12 -9.36 -10.92 20.76
N GLY A 13 -10.49 -10.49 21.34
CA GLY A 13 -11.19 -11.23 22.39
C GLY A 13 -11.72 -12.60 21.93
N SER A 14 -12.01 -12.81 20.64
CA SER A 14 -12.44 -14.14 20.15
C SER A 14 -11.37 -15.21 20.24
N LYS A 15 -10.10 -14.82 20.40
CA LYS A 15 -8.95 -15.70 20.55
C LYS A 15 -8.42 -15.73 21.99
N GLU A 16 -9.24 -15.37 22.98
CA GLU A 16 -8.88 -15.45 24.38
C GLU A 16 -8.65 -16.90 24.81
N ARG A 17 -7.55 -17.11 25.54
CA ARG A 17 -7.22 -18.37 26.20
C ARG A 17 -6.70 -18.08 27.60
N ASN A 18 -7.33 -18.63 28.61
CA ASN A 18 -6.92 -18.48 30.02
C ASN A 18 -6.68 -17.02 30.45
N GLY A 19 -7.57 -16.10 30.03
CA GLY A 19 -7.45 -14.67 30.35
C GLY A 19 -6.36 -13.92 29.55
N ILE A 20 -5.68 -14.58 28.61
CA ILE A 20 -4.66 -14.00 27.73
C ILE A 20 -5.29 -13.77 26.34
N VAL A 21 -5.05 -12.59 25.77
CA VAL A 21 -5.58 -12.21 24.45
C VAL A 21 -4.45 -11.75 23.52
N PRO A 22 -4.49 -12.12 22.23
CA PRO A 22 -3.51 -11.65 21.26
C PRO A 22 -3.77 -10.20 20.89
N ILE A 23 -2.68 -9.45 20.68
CA ILE A 23 -2.72 -8.05 20.25
C ILE A 23 -2.62 -7.97 18.73
N MET A 24 -3.51 -7.17 18.16
CA MET A 24 -3.59 -6.85 16.75
C MET A 24 -3.25 -5.38 16.52
N GLY A 25 -2.63 -5.08 15.39
CA GLY A 25 -2.38 -3.74 14.91
C GLY A 25 -3.28 -3.39 13.72
N ARG A 26 -3.65 -2.13 13.61
CA ARG A 26 -4.37 -1.55 12.49
C ARG A 26 -3.69 -0.27 12.03
N VAL A 27 -3.34 -0.23 10.75
CA VAL A 27 -2.84 0.97 10.07
C VAL A 27 -3.98 1.56 9.25
N THR A 28 -4.14 2.87 9.30
CA THR A 28 -5.10 3.62 8.47
C THR A 28 -4.34 4.73 7.74
N ILE A 29 -4.46 4.78 6.41
CA ILE A 29 -3.82 5.78 5.56
C ILE A 29 -4.82 6.21 4.50
N ASN A 30 -5.17 7.50 4.46
CA ASN A 30 -6.05 8.10 3.44
C ASN A 30 -7.34 7.27 3.18
N GLY A 31 -7.97 6.76 4.24
CA GLY A 31 -9.17 5.93 4.17
C GLY A 31 -8.91 4.44 3.93
N THR A 32 -7.72 4.02 3.50
CA THR A 32 -7.37 2.59 3.41
C THR A 32 -7.03 2.03 4.78
N ILE A 33 -7.37 0.76 5.02
CA ILE A 33 -7.17 0.08 6.31
C ILE A 33 -6.49 -1.26 6.08
N ALA A 34 -5.45 -1.56 6.89
CA ALA A 34 -4.83 -2.87 6.94
C ALA A 34 -4.61 -3.32 8.37
N GLN A 35 -4.86 -4.61 8.63
CA GLN A 35 -4.69 -5.22 9.94
C GLN A 35 -3.57 -6.25 9.91
N PHE A 36 -2.92 -6.45 11.06
CA PHE A 36 -1.85 -7.43 11.22
C PHE A 36 -1.77 -7.92 12.66
N SER A 37 -1.20 -9.11 12.85
CA SER A 37 -0.88 -9.60 14.18
C SER A 37 0.42 -8.97 14.69
N CYS A 38 0.40 -8.44 15.91
CA CYS A 38 1.62 -7.94 16.56
C CYS A 38 2.53 -9.09 17.04
N LYS A 39 2.06 -10.35 16.99
CA LYS A 39 2.72 -11.52 17.58
C LYS A 39 3.02 -11.35 19.07
N LEU A 40 2.21 -10.54 19.74
CA LEU A 40 2.21 -10.28 21.16
C LEU A 40 0.88 -10.70 21.76
N SER A 41 0.91 -11.05 23.04
CA SER A 41 -0.29 -11.32 23.82
C SER A 41 -0.21 -10.55 25.14
N VAL A 42 -1.35 -10.32 25.78
CA VAL A 42 -1.45 -9.59 27.03
C VAL A 42 -2.56 -10.17 27.90
N THR A 43 -2.41 -10.10 29.21
CA THR A 43 -3.50 -10.39 30.15
C THR A 43 -4.64 -9.41 29.92
N LYS A 44 -5.84 -9.91 29.59
CA LYS A 44 -7.01 -9.10 29.24
C LYS A 44 -7.35 -8.05 30.31
N ALA A 45 -7.20 -8.40 31.58
CA ALA A 45 -7.53 -7.53 32.70
C ALA A 45 -6.70 -6.22 32.73
N ILE A 46 -5.48 -6.25 32.22
CA ILE A 46 -4.62 -5.06 32.18
C ILE A 46 -4.69 -4.29 30.86
N TRP A 47 -5.49 -4.74 29.88
CA TRP A 47 -5.62 -4.02 28.61
C TRP A 47 -6.51 -2.79 28.72
N ASP A 48 -6.02 -1.64 28.24
CA ASP A 48 -6.80 -0.42 28.08
C ASP A 48 -7.25 -0.23 26.64
N ALA A 49 -8.52 -0.50 26.37
CA ALA A 49 -9.09 -0.35 25.04
C ALA A 49 -9.15 1.13 24.57
N LYS A 50 -9.24 2.10 25.50
CA LYS A 50 -9.24 3.54 25.16
C LYS A 50 -7.84 4.04 24.88
N GLY A 51 -6.86 3.64 25.71
CA GLY A 51 -5.45 3.99 25.54
C GLY A 51 -4.74 3.16 24.46
N ASN A 52 -5.34 2.06 24.00
CA ASN A 52 -4.73 1.11 23.06
C ASN A 52 -3.39 0.53 23.54
N ARG A 53 -3.28 0.26 24.86
CA ARG A 53 -2.07 -0.23 25.52
C ARG A 53 -2.37 -0.91 26.84
N ALA A 54 -1.39 -1.55 27.43
CA ALA A 54 -1.52 -2.15 28.78
C ALA A 54 -1.50 -1.07 29.87
N LYS A 55 -2.36 -1.23 30.89
CA LYS A 55 -2.44 -0.37 32.08
C LYS A 55 -1.42 -0.81 33.15
N GLY A 56 -1.06 0.17 33.99
CA GLY A 56 -0.25 -0.08 35.18
C GLY A 56 1.25 -0.04 34.90
N ARG A 57 2.03 -0.49 35.90
CA ARG A 57 3.51 -0.48 35.91
C ARG A 57 4.08 -1.88 36.12
N SER A 58 3.27 -2.94 35.92
CA SER A 58 3.76 -4.31 36.01
C SER A 58 4.83 -4.57 34.95
N LYS A 59 5.68 -5.58 35.18
CA LYS A 59 6.69 -5.99 34.19
C LYS A 59 6.05 -6.30 32.84
N GLU A 60 4.93 -7.07 32.84
CA GLU A 60 4.17 -7.40 31.64
C GLU A 60 3.69 -6.12 30.90
N ALA A 61 3.07 -5.17 31.62
CA ALA A 61 2.59 -3.93 31.02
C ALA A 61 3.71 -3.13 30.38
N ASN A 62 4.88 -3.03 31.03
CA ASN A 62 6.04 -2.31 30.51
C ASN A 62 6.62 -2.98 29.26
N GLU A 63 6.80 -4.31 29.29
CA GLU A 63 7.31 -5.08 28.14
C GLU A 63 6.38 -4.99 26.92
N VAL A 64 5.08 -5.17 27.14
CA VAL A 64 4.07 -5.04 26.07
C VAL A 64 4.07 -3.63 25.50
N ASN A 65 4.03 -2.61 26.34
CA ASN A 65 3.99 -1.21 25.89
C ASN A 65 5.26 -0.83 25.12
N PHE A 66 6.43 -1.25 25.58
CA PHE A 66 7.70 -1.05 24.89
C PHE A 66 7.70 -1.72 23.50
N ALA A 67 7.21 -2.95 23.41
CA ALA A 67 7.10 -3.67 22.14
C ALA A 67 6.10 -2.96 21.18
N LEU A 68 4.98 -2.47 21.68
CA LEU A 68 4.00 -1.71 20.88
C LEU A 68 4.56 -0.38 20.36
N ASP A 69 5.32 0.33 21.19
CA ASP A 69 5.97 1.58 20.79
C ASP A 69 7.05 1.31 19.71
N ASN A 70 7.79 0.22 19.81
CA ASN A 70 8.73 -0.23 18.77
C ASN A 70 8.02 -0.58 17.44
N ILE A 71 6.92 -1.33 17.51
CA ILE A 71 6.12 -1.66 16.32
C ILE A 71 5.61 -0.37 15.66
N LYS A 72 5.08 0.55 16.45
CA LYS A 72 4.57 1.84 15.95
C LYS A 72 5.67 2.66 15.26
N ALA A 73 6.87 2.69 15.84
CA ALA A 73 8.03 3.38 15.26
C ALA A 73 8.47 2.74 13.93
N GLN A 74 8.52 1.39 13.86
CA GLN A 74 8.85 0.67 12.63
C GLN A 74 7.82 0.94 11.52
N ILE A 75 6.53 0.89 11.84
CA ILE A 75 5.46 1.20 10.89
C ILE A 75 5.58 2.64 10.39
N ALA A 76 5.85 3.61 11.26
CA ALA A 76 6.07 5.00 10.87
C ALA A 76 7.29 5.15 9.94
N LYS A 77 8.38 4.43 10.22
CA LYS A 77 9.58 4.40 9.35
C LYS A 77 9.27 3.82 7.96
N HIS A 78 8.51 2.72 7.88
CA HIS A 78 8.08 2.15 6.60
C HIS A 78 7.15 3.09 5.84
N TYR A 79 6.20 3.74 6.52
CA TYR A 79 5.33 4.75 5.91
C TYR A 79 6.15 5.90 5.30
N GLN A 80 7.08 6.48 6.06
CA GLN A 80 7.94 7.56 5.58
C GLN A 80 8.74 7.13 4.35
N ARG A 81 9.41 5.97 4.42
CA ARG A 81 10.21 5.43 3.32
C ARG A 81 9.39 5.19 2.04
N LEU A 82 8.15 4.72 2.18
CA LEU A 82 7.25 4.55 1.04
C LEU A 82 6.77 5.89 0.50
N SER A 83 6.41 6.84 1.39
CA SER A 83 5.98 8.18 0.99
C SER A 83 7.05 8.98 0.25
N ASP A 84 8.34 8.71 0.51
CA ASP A 84 9.46 9.35 -0.18
C ASP A 84 9.68 8.79 -1.61
N ARG A 85 9.13 7.61 -1.92
CA ARG A 85 9.38 6.90 -3.17
C ARG A 85 8.16 6.74 -4.06
N GLU A 86 6.99 6.61 -3.45
CA GLU A 86 5.76 6.25 -4.13
C GLU A 86 4.82 7.47 -4.22
N ALA A 87 4.17 7.63 -5.36
CA ALA A 87 3.22 8.72 -5.57
C ALA A 87 1.98 8.63 -4.67
N PHE A 88 1.67 7.43 -4.20
CA PHE A 88 0.61 7.16 -3.21
C PHE A 88 1.05 6.03 -2.30
N VAL A 89 0.56 6.03 -1.05
CA VAL A 89 0.83 4.98 -0.06
C VAL A 89 -0.47 4.50 0.52
N THR A 90 -0.68 3.18 0.52
CA THR A 90 -1.83 2.53 1.15
C THR A 90 -1.44 1.88 2.49
N ALA A 91 -2.43 1.66 3.36
CA ALA A 91 -2.21 0.94 4.61
C ALA A 91 -1.67 -0.47 4.39
N GLU A 92 -2.07 -1.12 3.31
CA GLU A 92 -1.60 -2.45 2.94
C GLU A 92 -0.12 -2.46 2.55
N MET A 93 0.34 -1.47 1.78
CA MET A 93 1.77 -1.31 1.44
C MET A 93 2.63 -1.23 2.70
N VAL A 94 2.22 -0.40 3.64
CA VAL A 94 2.95 -0.22 4.91
C VAL A 94 2.94 -1.49 5.75
N ARG A 95 1.78 -2.17 5.87
CA ARG A 95 1.69 -3.46 6.55
C ARG A 95 2.63 -4.50 5.94
N ASN A 96 2.60 -4.63 4.64
CA ASN A 96 3.41 -5.62 3.93
C ASN A 96 4.91 -5.32 4.07
N ALA A 97 5.31 -4.06 3.94
CA ALA A 97 6.69 -3.64 4.16
C ALA A 97 7.16 -3.94 5.60
N TYR A 98 6.29 -3.70 6.60
CA TYR A 98 6.57 -4.04 8.00
C TYR A 98 6.70 -5.55 8.22
N GLN A 99 5.87 -6.37 7.56
CA GLN A 99 5.90 -7.83 7.69
C GLN A 99 6.97 -8.50 6.83
N GLY A 100 7.75 -7.74 6.04
CA GLY A 100 8.71 -8.29 5.09
C GLY A 100 8.03 -9.07 3.95
N ILE A 101 6.74 -8.85 3.74
CA ILE A 101 6.00 -9.40 2.61
C ILE A 101 6.35 -8.56 1.40
N GLY A 102 7.24 -9.06 0.57
CA GLY A 102 7.61 -8.43 -0.70
C GLY A 102 6.47 -8.50 -1.71
N THR A 103 5.42 -7.75 -1.51
CA THR A 103 4.57 -7.36 -2.59
C THR A 103 5.23 -6.15 -3.23
N GLU A 104 5.92 -6.35 -4.34
CA GLU A 104 5.99 -5.29 -5.32
C GLU A 104 4.54 -5.00 -5.70
N TYR A 105 3.98 -3.90 -5.15
CA TYR A 105 2.70 -3.42 -5.64
C TYR A 105 2.88 -3.12 -7.11
N GLU A 106 2.22 -3.88 -7.92
CA GLU A 106 2.20 -3.66 -9.35
C GLU A 106 1.37 -2.39 -9.57
N THR A 107 2.09 -1.30 -9.81
CA THR A 107 1.48 -0.07 -10.29
C THR A 107 1.30 -0.18 -11.79
N LEU A 108 0.38 0.60 -12.34
CA LEU A 108 0.01 0.52 -13.76
C LEU A 108 1.23 0.72 -14.68
N LEU A 109 2.06 1.74 -14.43
CA LEU A 109 3.23 1.98 -15.29
C LEU A 109 4.32 0.93 -15.09
N ARG A 110 4.51 0.40 -13.87
CA ARG A 110 5.44 -0.74 -13.65
C ARG A 110 4.98 -2.00 -14.36
N ALA A 111 3.67 -2.30 -14.39
CA ALA A 111 3.12 -3.39 -15.15
C ALA A 111 3.40 -3.22 -16.65
N PHE A 112 3.16 -2.01 -17.19
CA PHE A 112 3.54 -1.68 -18.58
C PHE A 112 5.04 -1.87 -18.84
N ASP A 113 5.90 -1.38 -17.95
CA ASP A 113 7.35 -1.47 -18.11
C ASP A 113 7.84 -2.93 -18.11
N LYS A 114 7.28 -3.77 -17.23
CA LYS A 114 7.55 -5.20 -17.16
C LYS A 114 7.12 -5.93 -18.43
N GLU A 115 5.89 -5.69 -18.89
CA GLU A 115 5.38 -6.29 -20.13
C GLU A 115 6.16 -5.81 -21.37
N ASN A 116 6.50 -4.53 -21.43
CA ASN A 116 7.30 -3.96 -22.51
C ASN A 116 8.71 -4.56 -22.54
N ALA A 117 9.33 -4.80 -21.39
CA ALA A 117 10.63 -5.46 -21.29
C ALA A 117 10.56 -6.93 -21.77
N ALA A 118 9.53 -7.66 -21.36
CA ALA A 118 9.28 -9.02 -21.83
C ALA A 118 9.03 -9.07 -23.34
N PHE A 119 8.24 -8.12 -23.87
CA PHE A 119 7.97 -8.02 -25.30
C PHE A 119 9.24 -7.68 -26.11
N ALA A 120 10.10 -6.81 -25.59
CA ALA A 120 11.36 -6.41 -26.23
C ALA A 120 12.29 -7.60 -26.51
N GLN A 121 12.32 -8.60 -25.60
CA GLN A 121 13.15 -9.81 -25.76
C GLN A 121 12.68 -10.72 -26.93
N ARG A 122 11.46 -10.52 -27.40
CA ARG A 122 10.83 -11.29 -28.47
C ARG A 122 10.85 -10.58 -29.82
N VAL A 123 11.25 -9.30 -29.85
CA VAL A 123 11.36 -8.51 -31.07
C VAL A 123 12.44 -9.09 -31.99
N GLY A 124 12.10 -9.27 -33.26
CA GLY A 124 12.96 -9.92 -34.25
C GLY A 124 12.93 -11.45 -34.25
N LYS A 125 12.22 -12.06 -33.31
CA LYS A 125 11.98 -13.52 -33.27
C LYS A 125 10.56 -13.84 -33.75
N ASP A 126 9.56 -13.52 -32.91
CA ASP A 126 8.13 -13.78 -33.18
C ASP A 126 7.28 -12.51 -33.02
N ARG A 127 7.91 -11.34 -32.79
CA ARG A 127 7.26 -10.06 -32.60
C ARG A 127 7.88 -8.96 -33.46
N ALA A 128 6.98 -8.12 -34.04
CA ALA A 128 7.40 -7.02 -34.89
C ALA A 128 7.83 -5.79 -34.09
N VAL A 129 8.93 -5.15 -34.51
CA VAL A 129 9.43 -3.86 -33.93
C VAL A 129 8.33 -2.78 -33.94
N ARG A 130 7.50 -2.72 -34.99
CA ARG A 130 6.41 -1.75 -35.11
C ARG A 130 5.38 -1.92 -33.98
N THR A 131 5.07 -3.15 -33.61
CA THR A 131 4.15 -3.42 -32.48
C THR A 131 4.76 -3.00 -31.15
N TYR A 132 6.04 -3.29 -30.93
CA TYR A 132 6.76 -2.85 -29.73
C TYR A 132 6.71 -1.31 -29.56
N ARG A 133 6.96 -0.56 -30.63
CA ARG A 133 6.86 0.90 -30.58
C ARG A 133 5.47 1.40 -30.20
N LYS A 134 4.41 0.72 -30.63
CA LYS A 134 3.03 1.05 -30.22
C LYS A 134 2.82 0.87 -28.71
N TYR A 135 3.33 -0.21 -28.11
CA TYR A 135 3.24 -0.42 -26.67
C TYR A 135 3.97 0.66 -25.87
N LEU A 136 5.17 1.06 -26.30
CA LEU A 136 5.90 2.17 -25.69
C LEU A 136 5.11 3.49 -25.77
N THR A 137 4.48 3.76 -26.91
CA THR A 137 3.64 4.96 -27.12
C THR A 137 2.42 4.95 -26.21
N VAL A 138 1.72 3.81 -26.08
CA VAL A 138 0.57 3.67 -25.16
C VAL A 138 1.00 3.91 -23.72
N ARG A 139 2.11 3.30 -23.29
CA ARG A 139 2.68 3.52 -21.95
C ARG A 139 2.95 5.00 -21.68
N LYS A 140 3.51 5.73 -22.65
CA LYS A 140 3.75 7.17 -22.58
C LYS A 140 2.44 7.95 -22.37
N TYR A 141 1.42 7.68 -23.17
CA TYR A 141 0.12 8.36 -23.06
C TYR A 141 -0.57 8.07 -21.73
N VAL A 142 -0.47 6.84 -21.22
CA VAL A 142 -1.01 6.50 -19.90
C VAL A 142 -0.31 7.31 -18.80
N ALA A 143 1.02 7.44 -18.85
CA ALA A 143 1.77 8.24 -17.88
C ALA A 143 1.38 9.73 -17.93
N GLU A 144 1.25 10.29 -19.13
CA GLU A 144 0.82 11.67 -19.34
C GLU A 144 -0.61 11.90 -18.84
N PHE A 145 -1.52 10.96 -19.09
CA PHE A 145 -2.90 11.02 -18.60
C PHE A 145 -2.96 10.96 -17.07
N ILE A 146 -2.24 10.03 -16.42
CA ILE A 146 -2.20 9.96 -14.96
C ILE A 146 -1.71 11.28 -14.36
N LYS A 147 -0.66 11.87 -14.94
CA LYS A 147 -0.15 13.17 -14.52
C LYS A 147 -1.16 14.30 -14.77
N PHE A 148 -1.83 14.30 -15.91
CA PHE A 148 -2.81 15.31 -16.28
C PHE A 148 -4.05 15.27 -15.38
N GLN A 149 -4.67 14.10 -15.24
CA GLN A 149 -5.96 13.93 -14.55
C GLN A 149 -5.81 13.84 -13.03
N TYR A 150 -4.85 13.03 -12.55
CA TYR A 150 -4.72 12.68 -11.14
C TYR A 150 -3.58 13.41 -10.42
N LYS A 151 -2.74 14.17 -11.15
CA LYS A 151 -1.55 14.87 -10.60
C LYS A 151 -0.59 13.94 -9.86
N ARG A 152 -0.45 12.70 -10.35
CA ARG A 152 0.40 11.64 -9.79
C ARG A 152 1.40 11.17 -10.85
N SER A 153 2.48 10.52 -10.40
CA SER A 153 3.48 9.90 -11.30
C SER A 153 3.11 8.48 -11.73
N ASP A 154 2.27 7.78 -10.94
CA ASP A 154 1.78 6.43 -11.21
C ASP A 154 0.53 6.15 -10.36
N MET A 155 -0.14 4.99 -10.58
CA MET A 155 -1.29 4.57 -9.78
C MET A 155 -1.32 3.05 -9.60
N SER A 156 -2.01 2.59 -8.52
CA SER A 156 -2.18 1.16 -8.25
C SER A 156 -3.09 0.49 -9.25
N MET A 157 -2.80 -0.76 -9.61
CA MET A 157 -3.71 -1.59 -10.42
C MET A 157 -5.10 -1.71 -9.79
N ASN A 158 -5.19 -1.67 -8.45
CA ASN A 158 -6.47 -1.74 -7.73
C ASN A 158 -7.32 -0.46 -7.83
N GLU A 159 -6.76 0.64 -8.31
CA GLU A 159 -7.48 1.90 -8.54
C GLU A 159 -8.04 2.01 -9.96
N LEU A 160 -7.76 1.04 -10.83
CA LEU A 160 -8.27 1.02 -12.20
C LEU A 160 -9.77 0.70 -12.19
N THR A 161 -10.56 1.61 -12.73
CA THR A 161 -12.01 1.50 -12.88
C THR A 161 -12.40 1.64 -14.34
N GLU A 162 -13.65 1.30 -14.67
CA GLU A 162 -14.21 1.58 -16.00
C GLU A 162 -14.19 3.08 -16.31
N GLU A 163 -14.35 3.92 -15.30
CA GLU A 163 -14.27 5.37 -15.45
C GLU A 163 -12.87 5.82 -15.88
N PHE A 164 -11.82 5.24 -15.30
CA PHE A 164 -10.44 5.49 -15.74
C PHE A 164 -10.26 5.21 -17.24
N ILE A 165 -10.76 4.08 -17.71
CA ILE A 165 -10.64 3.71 -19.15
C ILE A 165 -11.40 4.70 -20.04
N ARG A 166 -12.62 5.07 -19.65
CA ARG A 166 -13.44 6.05 -20.37
C ARG A 166 -12.75 7.41 -20.45
N ASP A 167 -12.24 7.90 -19.33
CA ASP A 167 -11.57 9.20 -19.24
C ASP A 167 -10.25 9.20 -20.01
N PHE A 168 -9.52 8.10 -20.00
CA PHE A 168 -8.33 7.92 -20.82
C PHE A 168 -8.66 7.99 -22.32
N CYS A 169 -9.73 7.33 -22.77
CA CYS A 169 -10.18 7.42 -24.17
C CYS A 169 -10.56 8.86 -24.56
N LEU A 170 -11.24 9.59 -23.68
CA LEU A 170 -11.58 11.00 -23.90
C LEU A 170 -10.31 11.87 -23.95
N TYR A 171 -9.35 11.64 -23.09
CA TYR A 171 -8.06 12.32 -23.09
C TYR A 171 -7.32 12.11 -24.42
N LEU A 172 -7.26 10.87 -24.91
CA LEU A 172 -6.60 10.55 -26.17
C LEU A 172 -7.24 11.29 -27.36
N LYS A 173 -8.57 11.42 -27.38
CA LYS A 173 -9.29 12.13 -28.42
C LYS A 173 -9.16 13.65 -28.31
N ASN A 174 -9.43 14.20 -27.13
CA ASN A 174 -9.60 15.64 -26.95
C ASN A 174 -8.30 16.39 -26.69
N VAL A 175 -7.30 15.74 -26.07
CA VAL A 175 -6.03 16.36 -25.67
C VAL A 175 -4.89 15.96 -26.61
N ILE A 176 -4.81 14.66 -26.95
CA ILE A 176 -3.74 14.14 -27.84
C ILE A 176 -4.14 14.26 -29.31
N GLY A 177 -5.43 14.30 -29.63
CA GLY A 177 -5.92 14.44 -31.02
C GLY A 177 -5.88 13.13 -31.82
N LEU A 178 -5.93 11.96 -31.13
CA LEU A 178 -6.03 10.66 -31.79
C LEU A 178 -7.48 10.40 -32.22
N THR A 179 -7.68 10.07 -33.50
CA THR A 179 -8.96 9.63 -34.07
C THR A 179 -9.08 8.14 -34.17
#